data_4b557f1a490d0f960f2376efc64dfd18
#
_entry.id   4b557f1a490d0f960f2376efc64dfd18
#
_cell.length_a   1.000
_cell.length_b   1.000
_cell.length_c   1.000
_cell.angle_alpha   90.00
_cell.angle_beta   90.00
_cell.angle_gamma   90.00
#
_symmetry.space_group_name_H-M   'P 1'
#
loop_
_entity.id
_entity.type
_entity.pdbx_description
1 polymer ?
#
loop_
_entity_poly.entity_id
_entity_poly.type
_entity_poly.pdbx_seq_one_letter_code
_entity_poly.pdbx_strand_id
1 'polypeptide(L)'
;DGLILLGILHDDFVKIKSRYKNPIVLIDSYAPRDIMNYVNIGLEDEKGAYEMTEYLLEHGHRRIAFLADNMEGVDYVRYIGHQKALAKYGIKADSRDLLIIQRGVTDQESTLEELYYMSRNYTAFMCCSDYWAVLLMSYFGDRGVRIPEDLSFTGFDDVLMSRIIRPALTTVHQD
;
A
#
# COMPACT_ATOMS: atom_id res chain seq x y z
N ASP A 1 -34.04 1.11 -7.39
CA ASP A 1 -32.73 1.08 -7.99
C ASP A 1 -31.70 1.40 -6.93
N GLY A 2 -30.47 0.88 -7.09
CA GLY A 2 -29.34 1.02 -6.17
C GLY A 2 -28.13 1.68 -6.85
N LEU A 3 -27.06 1.87 -6.10
CA LEU A 3 -25.80 2.43 -6.56
C LEU A 3 -24.65 1.50 -6.20
N ILE A 4 -23.74 1.25 -7.14
CA ILE A 4 -22.49 0.53 -6.91
C ILE A 4 -21.37 1.54 -7.06
N LEU A 5 -20.52 1.65 -6.04
CA LEU A 5 -19.36 2.55 -6.00
C LEU A 5 -18.09 1.72 -5.86
N LEU A 6 -17.11 1.98 -6.71
CA LEU A 6 -15.83 1.28 -6.74
C LEU A 6 -14.70 2.25 -6.42
N GLY A 7 -13.83 1.89 -5.46
CA GLY A 7 -12.62 2.66 -5.13
C GLY A 7 -12.91 4.10 -4.69
N ILE A 8 -14.02 4.34 -3.98
CA ILE A 8 -14.43 5.70 -3.60
C ILE A 8 -13.72 6.15 -2.33
N LEU A 9 -13.33 7.41 -2.29
CA LEU A 9 -12.78 8.04 -1.09
C LEU A 9 -13.86 8.27 -0.03
N HIS A 10 -13.46 8.26 1.23
CA HIS A 10 -14.31 8.44 2.40
C HIS A 10 -15.23 9.66 2.27
N ASP A 11 -14.67 10.82 2.03
CA ASP A 11 -15.43 12.11 2.00
C ASP A 11 -16.45 12.16 0.87
N ASP A 12 -16.12 11.55 -0.27
CA ASP A 12 -17.04 11.49 -1.41
C ASP A 12 -18.17 10.51 -1.14
N PHE A 13 -17.91 9.39 -0.46
CA PHE A 13 -18.97 8.50 -0.01
C PHE A 13 -19.94 9.20 0.94
N VAL A 14 -19.44 9.95 1.93
CA VAL A 14 -20.27 10.72 2.87
C VAL A 14 -21.18 11.71 2.12
N LYS A 15 -20.62 12.45 1.14
CA LYS A 15 -21.40 13.39 0.31
C LYS A 15 -22.49 12.69 -0.50
N ILE A 16 -22.17 11.55 -1.11
CA ILE A 16 -23.13 10.76 -1.89
C ILE A 16 -24.23 10.24 -0.96
N LYS A 17 -23.86 9.60 0.15
CA LYS A 17 -24.78 8.97 1.09
C LYS A 17 -25.74 9.98 1.73
N SER A 18 -25.30 11.20 1.98
CA SER A 18 -26.16 12.26 2.52
C SER A 18 -27.35 12.61 1.60
N ARG A 19 -27.18 12.45 0.29
CA ARG A 19 -28.15 12.80 -0.74
C ARG A 19 -28.89 11.59 -1.32
N TYR A 20 -28.26 10.41 -1.29
CA TYR A 20 -28.81 9.20 -1.90
C TYR A 20 -29.30 8.22 -0.83
N LYS A 21 -30.61 7.90 -0.88
CA LYS A 21 -31.29 7.10 0.16
C LYS A 21 -31.49 5.63 -0.22
N ASN A 22 -31.36 5.30 -1.50
CA ASN A 22 -31.49 3.92 -1.97
C ASN A 22 -30.28 3.06 -1.57
N PRO A 23 -30.35 1.73 -1.71
CA PRO A 23 -29.24 0.84 -1.38
C PRO A 23 -27.93 1.20 -2.11
N ILE A 24 -26.83 1.14 -1.37
CA ILE A 24 -25.49 1.35 -1.90
C ILE A 24 -24.64 0.09 -1.66
N VAL A 25 -23.89 -0.33 -2.66
CA VAL A 25 -22.82 -1.32 -2.56
C VAL A 25 -21.50 -0.61 -2.78
N LEU A 26 -20.60 -0.76 -1.83
CA LEU A 26 -19.21 -0.33 -1.95
C LEU A 26 -18.36 -1.53 -2.35
N ILE A 27 -17.44 -1.33 -3.30
CA ILE A 27 -16.46 -2.32 -3.70
C ILE A 27 -15.08 -1.67 -3.57
N ASP A 28 -14.15 -2.37 -2.94
CA ASP A 28 -12.78 -1.89 -2.73
C ASP A 28 -12.74 -0.47 -2.14
N SER A 29 -13.49 -0.28 -1.08
CA SER A 29 -13.67 1.01 -0.44
C SER A 29 -13.89 0.83 1.06
N TYR A 30 -13.50 1.83 1.84
CA TYR A 30 -13.72 1.83 3.29
C TYR A 30 -14.59 3.01 3.68
N ALA A 31 -15.80 2.71 4.16
CA ALA A 31 -16.71 3.73 4.66
C ALA A 31 -16.59 3.92 6.18
N PRO A 32 -17.00 5.10 6.70
CA PRO A 32 -17.08 5.31 8.13
C PRO A 32 -17.97 4.29 8.82
N ARG A 33 -17.57 3.84 10.02
CA ARG A 33 -18.30 2.83 10.80
C ARG A 33 -19.68 3.31 11.30
N ASP A 34 -19.88 4.59 11.36
CA ASP A 34 -21.13 5.23 11.81
C ASP A 34 -22.18 5.40 10.70
N ILE A 35 -21.82 5.12 9.45
CA ILE A 35 -22.76 5.14 8.33
C ILE A 35 -23.45 3.79 8.19
N MET A 36 -24.78 3.81 8.12
CA MET A 36 -25.63 2.63 7.99
C MET A 36 -26.23 2.49 6.59
N ASN A 37 -26.82 1.34 6.29
CA ASN A 37 -27.53 1.05 5.05
C ASN A 37 -26.65 1.08 3.78
N TYR A 38 -25.54 0.41 3.82
CA TYR A 38 -24.74 0.03 2.66
C TYR A 38 -24.18 -1.40 2.85
N VAL A 39 -23.79 -2.02 1.77
CA VAL A 39 -23.02 -3.27 1.76
C VAL A 39 -21.60 -2.96 1.31
N ASN A 40 -20.61 -3.44 2.03
CA ASN A 40 -19.22 -3.33 1.64
C ASN A 40 -18.71 -4.70 1.18
N ILE A 41 -18.15 -4.75 -0.02
CA ILE A 41 -17.41 -5.88 -0.56
C ILE A 41 -15.96 -5.43 -0.60
N GLY A 42 -15.18 -5.89 0.36
CA GLY A 42 -13.77 -5.53 0.50
C GLY A 42 -12.87 -6.75 0.39
N LEU A 43 -11.61 -6.50 0.26
CA LEU A 43 -10.54 -7.50 0.26
C LEU A 43 -9.99 -7.69 1.68
N GLU A 44 -9.21 -8.74 1.88
CA GLU A 44 -8.51 -8.98 3.16
C GLU A 44 -7.20 -8.16 3.22
N ASP A 45 -7.29 -6.84 2.99
CA ASP A 45 -6.15 -5.93 2.90
C ASP A 45 -5.23 -5.98 4.13
N GLU A 46 -5.81 -6.00 5.33
CA GLU A 46 -5.04 -6.10 6.56
C GLU A 46 -4.25 -7.41 6.62
N LYS A 47 -4.90 -8.51 6.26
CA LYS A 47 -4.27 -9.84 6.28
C LYS A 47 -3.18 -9.95 5.22
N GLY A 48 -3.44 -9.52 3.99
CA GLY A 48 -2.46 -9.53 2.91
C GLY A 48 -1.21 -8.72 3.26
N ALA A 49 -1.40 -7.53 3.85
CA ALA A 49 -0.29 -6.69 4.29
C ALA A 49 0.46 -7.29 5.50
N TYR A 50 -0.26 -7.94 6.41
CA TYR A 50 0.34 -8.68 7.51
C TYR A 50 1.22 -9.81 6.99
N GLU A 51 0.69 -10.68 6.11
CA GLU A 51 1.42 -11.82 5.54
C GLU A 51 2.63 -11.38 4.72
N MET A 52 2.52 -10.31 3.93
CA MET A 52 3.64 -9.76 3.18
C MET A 52 4.74 -9.22 4.11
N THR A 53 4.38 -8.52 5.18
CA THR A 53 5.35 -8.04 6.16
C THR A 53 6.01 -9.21 6.89
N GLU A 54 5.24 -10.23 7.28
CA GLU A 54 5.76 -11.44 7.90
C GLU A 54 6.76 -12.14 6.98
N TYR A 55 6.45 -12.26 5.67
CA TYR A 55 7.36 -12.78 4.66
C TYR A 55 8.70 -12.04 4.64
N LEU A 56 8.68 -10.71 4.64
CA LEU A 56 9.93 -9.91 4.72
C LEU A 56 10.70 -10.17 6.02
N LEU A 57 10.01 -10.27 7.15
CA LEU A 57 10.62 -10.53 8.45
C LEU A 57 11.24 -11.93 8.53
N GLU A 58 10.61 -12.93 7.93
CA GLU A 58 11.12 -14.30 7.82
C GLU A 58 12.38 -14.38 6.94
N HIS A 59 12.48 -13.49 5.94
CA HIS A 59 13.68 -13.36 5.10
C HIS A 59 14.77 -12.45 5.72
N GLY A 60 14.64 -12.11 6.99
CA GLY A 60 15.67 -11.42 7.76
C GLY A 60 15.60 -9.89 7.75
N HIS A 61 14.67 -9.31 7.04
CA HIS A 61 14.48 -7.86 7.06
C HIS A 61 14.02 -7.39 8.45
N ARG A 62 14.57 -6.27 8.94
CA ARG A 62 14.20 -5.67 10.23
C ARG A 62 13.99 -4.16 10.12
N ARG A 63 14.48 -3.55 9.06
CA ARG A 63 14.30 -2.14 8.72
C ARG A 63 13.50 -2.07 7.43
N ILE A 64 12.18 -2.05 7.57
CA ILE A 64 11.20 -2.08 6.48
C ILE A 64 10.47 -0.75 6.47
N ALA A 65 10.54 0.00 5.38
CA ALA A 65 9.69 1.16 5.17
C ALA A 65 8.35 0.72 4.58
N PHE A 66 7.26 1.32 5.06
CA PHE A 66 5.95 1.19 4.45
C PHE A 66 5.65 2.44 3.62
N LEU A 67 5.35 2.24 2.34
CA LEU A 67 5.07 3.31 1.40
C LEU A 67 3.59 3.34 1.04
N ALA A 68 2.93 4.48 1.24
CA ALA A 68 1.51 4.69 1.00
C ALA A 68 1.22 5.93 0.15
N ASP A 69 0.08 5.96 -0.55
CA ASP A 69 -0.42 7.15 -1.23
C ASP A 69 -0.96 8.18 -0.23
N ASN A 70 -1.60 7.67 0.83
CA ASN A 70 -2.21 8.46 1.89
C ASN A 70 -2.41 7.57 3.13
N MET A 71 -3.01 8.11 4.19
CA MET A 71 -3.33 7.34 5.40
C MET A 71 -4.84 7.20 5.59
N GLU A 72 -5.54 6.94 4.52
CA GLU A 72 -6.99 6.72 4.51
C GLU A 72 -7.33 5.41 3.77
N GLY A 73 -8.53 4.91 4.00
CA GLY A 73 -9.08 3.78 3.28
C GLY A 73 -8.18 2.53 3.30
N VAL A 74 -7.86 2.04 2.13
CA VAL A 74 -7.11 0.80 1.90
C VAL A 74 -5.68 0.89 2.45
N ASP A 75 -4.97 1.98 2.19
CA ASP A 75 -3.58 2.15 2.63
C ASP A 75 -3.45 2.13 4.15
N TYR A 76 -4.40 2.76 4.85
CA TYR A 76 -4.44 2.70 6.31
C TYR A 76 -4.65 1.27 6.82
N VAL A 77 -5.55 0.51 6.19
CA VAL A 77 -5.81 -0.88 6.60
C VAL A 77 -4.60 -1.77 6.34
N ARG A 78 -3.93 -1.61 5.20
CA ARG A 78 -2.67 -2.29 4.89
C ARG A 78 -1.57 -1.93 5.88
N TYR A 79 -1.47 -0.64 6.25
CA TYR A 79 -0.51 -0.20 7.27
C TYR A 79 -0.77 -0.83 8.65
N ILE A 80 -2.03 -1.01 9.06
CA ILE A 80 -2.37 -1.72 10.29
C ILE A 80 -1.89 -3.18 10.24
N GLY A 81 -2.07 -3.85 9.11
CA GLY A 81 -1.53 -5.21 8.91
C GLY A 81 -0.01 -5.26 9.07
N HIS A 82 0.68 -4.32 8.43
CA HIS A 82 2.13 -4.16 8.58
C HIS A 82 2.56 -3.98 10.05
N GLN A 83 1.93 -3.07 10.78
CA GLN A 83 2.23 -2.82 12.19
C GLN A 83 2.01 -4.06 13.07
N LYS A 84 0.94 -4.83 12.82
CA LYS A 84 0.65 -6.06 13.56
C LYS A 84 1.72 -7.12 13.33
N ALA A 85 2.21 -7.28 12.11
CA ALA A 85 3.29 -8.20 11.82
C ALA A 85 4.60 -7.78 12.49
N LEU A 86 4.98 -6.50 12.43
CA LEU A 86 6.15 -5.98 13.16
C LEU A 86 6.04 -6.28 14.66
N ALA A 87 4.88 -6.01 15.27
CA ALA A 87 4.64 -6.22 16.69
C ALA A 87 4.79 -7.69 17.10
N LYS A 88 4.32 -8.64 16.27
CA LYS A 88 4.50 -10.08 16.50
C LYS A 88 5.98 -10.48 16.61
N TYR A 89 6.85 -9.82 15.84
CA TYR A 89 8.29 -10.04 15.85
C TYR A 89 9.04 -9.14 16.85
N GLY A 90 8.33 -8.44 17.75
CA GLY A 90 8.90 -7.58 18.78
C GLY A 90 9.51 -6.27 18.23
N ILE A 91 9.19 -5.91 17.02
CA ILE A 91 9.65 -4.68 16.38
C ILE A 91 8.60 -3.59 16.61
N LYS A 92 9.01 -2.50 17.23
CA LYS A 92 8.13 -1.34 17.40
C LYS A 92 8.06 -0.56 16.09
N ALA A 93 6.86 -0.38 15.55
CA ALA A 93 6.65 0.50 14.41
C ALA A 93 7.07 1.94 14.75
N ASP A 94 7.81 2.57 13.86
CA ASP A 94 8.22 3.97 13.96
C ASP A 94 7.50 4.78 12.88
N SER A 95 6.99 5.95 13.24
CA SER A 95 6.32 6.82 12.27
C SER A 95 7.24 7.32 11.16
N ARG A 96 8.55 7.28 11.37
CA ARG A 96 9.57 7.61 10.36
C ARG A 96 9.67 6.56 9.25
N ASP A 97 9.22 5.33 9.53
CA ASP A 97 9.22 4.24 8.57
C ASP A 97 7.95 4.22 7.69
N LEU A 98 7.01 5.14 7.96
CA LEU A 98 5.84 5.40 7.13
C LEU A 98 6.14 6.54 6.16
N LEU A 99 6.24 6.23 4.88
CA LEU A 99 6.55 7.16 3.81
C LEU A 99 5.29 7.43 2.98
N ILE A 100 4.88 8.68 2.87
CA ILE A 100 3.68 9.06 2.13
C ILE A 100 4.09 9.71 0.82
N ILE A 101 3.62 9.13 -0.30
CA ILE A 101 3.79 9.69 -1.64
C ILE A 101 2.42 9.93 -2.24
N GLN A 102 2.08 11.18 -2.47
CA GLN A 102 0.80 11.51 -3.10
C GLN A 102 0.89 11.36 -4.63
N ARG A 103 -0.03 10.58 -5.21
CA ARG A 103 -0.19 10.52 -6.67
C ARG A 103 -0.57 11.91 -7.20
N GLY A 104 0.02 12.29 -8.33
CA GLY A 104 -0.32 13.55 -9.00
C GLY A 104 0.35 14.79 -8.42
N VAL A 105 1.28 14.66 -7.49
CA VAL A 105 2.15 15.77 -7.08
C VAL A 105 3.03 16.17 -8.28
N THR A 106 3.11 17.46 -8.54
CA THR A 106 3.75 18.02 -9.73
C THR A 106 5.27 17.80 -9.80
N ASP A 107 5.91 17.40 -8.71
CA ASP A 107 7.33 17.09 -8.66
C ASP A 107 7.57 15.66 -8.17
N GLN A 108 7.21 14.71 -9.01
CA GLN A 108 7.39 13.28 -8.74
C GLN A 108 8.88 12.89 -8.68
N GLU A 109 9.73 13.60 -9.43
CA GLU A 109 11.17 13.31 -9.49
C GLU A 109 11.87 13.66 -8.18
N SER A 110 11.57 14.81 -7.56
CA SER A 110 12.17 15.18 -6.27
C SER A 110 11.73 14.23 -5.15
N THR A 111 10.49 13.73 -5.19
CA THR A 111 10.00 12.75 -4.22
C THR A 111 10.73 11.41 -4.37
N LEU A 112 10.94 10.94 -5.61
CA LEU A 112 11.69 9.70 -5.86
C LEU A 112 13.16 9.84 -5.44
N GLU A 113 13.75 11.02 -5.64
CA GLU A 113 15.12 11.31 -5.21
C GLU A 113 15.24 11.32 -3.68
N GLU A 114 14.29 11.92 -2.97
CA GLU A 114 14.24 11.88 -1.51
C GLU A 114 14.14 10.45 -0.98
N LEU A 115 13.24 9.63 -1.54
CA LEU A 115 13.11 8.22 -1.19
C LEU A 115 14.39 7.42 -1.48
N TYR A 116 15.07 7.74 -2.57
CA TYR A 116 16.36 7.12 -2.90
C TYR A 116 17.42 7.42 -1.82
N TYR A 117 17.49 8.66 -1.33
CA TYR A 117 18.41 8.98 -0.23
C TYR A 117 17.99 8.34 1.09
N MET A 118 16.69 8.29 1.39
CA MET A 118 16.15 7.67 2.60
C MET A 118 16.35 6.15 2.60
N SER A 119 16.38 5.51 1.43
CA SER A 119 16.49 4.05 1.29
C SER A 119 17.69 3.44 1.98
N ARG A 120 18.76 4.21 2.18
CA ARG A 120 19.96 3.78 2.91
C ARG A 120 19.69 3.34 4.37
N ASN A 121 18.56 3.75 4.92
CA ASN A 121 18.14 3.38 6.26
C ASN A 121 17.35 2.05 6.30
N TYR A 122 17.00 1.50 5.15
CA TYR A 122 16.11 0.35 5.02
C TYR A 122 16.77 -0.81 4.28
N THR A 123 16.21 -1.99 4.47
CA THR A 123 16.58 -3.18 3.69
C THR A 123 15.45 -3.66 2.80
N ALA A 124 14.24 -3.17 3.04
CA ALA A 124 13.09 -3.44 2.20
C ALA A 124 12.11 -2.25 2.20
N PHE A 125 11.43 -2.08 1.09
CA PHE A 125 10.25 -1.22 0.93
C PHE A 125 9.03 -2.10 0.69
N MET A 126 8.06 -2.01 1.59
CA MET A 126 6.72 -2.55 1.40
C MET A 126 5.84 -1.44 0.84
N CYS A 127 5.52 -1.52 -0.45
CA CYS A 127 4.69 -0.54 -1.13
C CYS A 127 3.21 -0.92 -1.00
N CYS A 128 2.34 0.06 -0.78
CA CYS A 128 0.90 -0.15 -0.69
C CYS A 128 0.28 -0.66 -2.00
N SER A 129 0.97 -0.51 -3.14
CA SER A 129 0.54 -1.01 -4.43
C SER A 129 1.73 -1.37 -5.32
N ASP A 130 1.50 -2.22 -6.32
CA ASP A 130 2.49 -2.57 -7.34
C ASP A 130 2.95 -1.36 -8.16
N TYR A 131 2.08 -0.36 -8.34
CA TYR A 131 2.43 0.86 -9.06
C TYR A 131 3.66 1.54 -8.47
N TRP A 132 3.67 1.76 -7.16
CA TRP A 132 4.81 2.38 -6.49
C TRP A 132 6.04 1.47 -6.47
N ALA A 133 5.84 0.18 -6.22
CA ALA A 133 6.94 -0.78 -6.22
C ALA A 133 7.67 -0.80 -7.57
N VAL A 134 6.93 -0.91 -8.69
CA VAL A 134 7.49 -0.94 -10.04
C VAL A 134 8.19 0.39 -10.38
N LEU A 135 7.59 1.52 -10.03
CA LEU A 135 8.19 2.83 -10.27
C LEU A 135 9.52 3.00 -9.51
N LEU A 136 9.54 2.64 -8.23
CA LEU A 136 10.76 2.71 -7.41
C LEU A 136 11.82 1.72 -7.87
N MET A 137 11.45 0.49 -8.20
CA MET A 137 12.40 -0.49 -8.73
C MET A 137 13.08 0.01 -10.00
N SER A 138 12.33 0.62 -10.91
CA SER A 138 12.89 1.23 -12.12
C SER A 138 13.83 2.39 -11.78
N TYR A 139 13.37 3.34 -10.98
CA TYR A 139 14.13 4.52 -10.62
C TYR A 139 15.43 4.22 -9.88
N PHE A 140 15.39 3.23 -8.97
CA PHE A 140 16.55 2.82 -8.18
C PHE A 140 17.50 1.94 -8.98
N GLY A 141 16.97 1.06 -9.84
CA GLY A 141 17.74 0.25 -10.77
C GLY A 141 18.58 1.09 -11.73
N ASP A 142 18.00 2.18 -12.28
CA ASP A 142 18.70 3.13 -13.13
C ASP A 142 19.87 3.84 -12.41
N ARG A 143 19.84 3.86 -11.07
CA ARG A 143 20.90 4.40 -10.20
C ARG A 143 21.84 3.36 -9.64
N GLY A 144 21.76 2.12 -10.14
CA GLY A 144 22.68 1.04 -9.82
C GLY A 144 22.36 0.30 -8.52
N VAL A 145 21.19 0.48 -7.92
CA VAL A 145 20.73 -0.34 -6.79
C VAL A 145 20.40 -1.74 -7.29
N ARG A 146 21.04 -2.75 -6.73
CA ARG A 146 20.75 -4.15 -7.05
C ARG A 146 19.52 -4.60 -6.25
N ILE A 147 18.54 -5.10 -6.97
CA ILE A 147 17.28 -5.57 -6.40
C ILE A 147 17.19 -7.09 -6.65
N PRO A 148 17.08 -7.92 -5.62
CA PRO A 148 16.80 -7.59 -4.20
C PRO A 148 18.06 -7.45 -3.32
N GLU A 149 19.30 -7.58 -3.84
CA GLU A 149 20.52 -7.74 -3.04
C GLU A 149 20.85 -6.55 -2.15
N ASP A 150 20.66 -5.32 -2.63
CA ASP A 150 20.90 -4.10 -1.87
C ASP A 150 19.64 -3.60 -1.18
N LEU A 151 18.48 -3.77 -1.84
CA LEU A 151 17.17 -3.34 -1.35
C LEU A 151 16.06 -4.20 -1.95
N SER A 152 15.19 -4.74 -1.11
CA SER A 152 14.03 -5.52 -1.54
C SER A 152 12.80 -4.63 -1.68
N PHE A 153 11.93 -4.97 -2.65
CA PHE A 153 10.64 -4.33 -2.84
C PHE A 153 9.53 -5.35 -2.83
N THR A 154 8.42 -5.00 -2.20
CA THR A 154 7.17 -5.74 -2.31
C THR A 154 6.03 -4.80 -2.65
N GLY A 155 5.02 -5.35 -3.34
CA GLY A 155 3.84 -4.62 -3.77
C GLY A 155 2.55 -5.24 -3.26
N PHE A 156 1.45 -4.77 -3.83
CA PHE A 156 0.10 -5.24 -3.59
C PHE A 156 -0.69 -5.08 -4.88
N ASP A 157 -1.58 -6.01 -5.22
CA ASP A 157 -2.57 -6.08 -6.30
C ASP A 157 -2.26 -7.14 -7.38
N ASP A 158 -1.01 -7.61 -7.52
CA ASP A 158 -0.55 -8.55 -8.57
C ASP A 158 -0.95 -8.12 -9.99
N VAL A 159 -0.75 -6.84 -10.31
CA VAL A 159 -1.01 -6.33 -11.66
C VAL A 159 -0.02 -6.90 -12.67
N LEU A 160 -0.36 -6.88 -13.96
CA LEU A 160 0.47 -7.45 -15.03
C LEU A 160 1.95 -6.97 -14.96
N MET A 161 2.18 -5.72 -14.60
CA MET A 161 3.53 -5.15 -14.51
C MET A 161 4.42 -5.82 -13.47
N SER A 162 3.84 -6.35 -12.37
CA SER A 162 4.58 -7.07 -11.32
C SER A 162 5.33 -8.29 -11.88
N ARG A 163 4.77 -8.92 -12.91
CA ARG A 163 5.33 -10.11 -13.57
C ARG A 163 6.28 -9.78 -14.72
N ILE A 164 6.17 -8.58 -15.29
CA ILE A 164 6.97 -8.15 -16.46
C ILE A 164 8.29 -7.52 -16.04
N ILE A 165 8.30 -6.73 -14.97
CA ILE A 165 9.52 -6.07 -14.46
C ILE A 165 10.63 -7.09 -14.10
N ARG A 166 11.87 -6.66 -14.13
CA ARG A 166 13.02 -7.51 -13.76
C ARG A 166 13.85 -6.83 -12.66
N PRO A 167 14.06 -7.56 -11.54
CA PRO A 167 13.45 -8.86 -11.18
C PRO A 167 11.92 -8.76 -11.07
N ALA A 168 11.20 -9.89 -11.16
CA ALA A 168 9.76 -9.91 -10.95
C ALA A 168 9.42 -9.47 -9.52
N LEU A 169 8.35 -8.69 -9.36
CA LEU A 169 7.95 -8.15 -8.07
C LEU A 169 7.24 -9.22 -7.23
N THR A 170 7.65 -9.34 -5.97
CA THR A 170 6.89 -10.05 -4.94
C THR A 170 5.70 -9.19 -4.53
N THR A 171 4.48 -9.71 -4.67
CA THR A 171 3.26 -8.93 -4.45
C THR A 171 2.15 -9.78 -3.85
N VAL A 172 1.17 -9.12 -3.22
CA VAL A 172 -0.06 -9.76 -2.74
C VAL A 172 -1.04 -9.88 -3.91
N HIS A 173 -1.44 -11.11 -4.20
CA HIS A 173 -2.50 -11.37 -5.18
C HIS A 173 -3.88 -11.14 -4.56
N GLN A 174 -4.74 -10.49 -5.30
CA GLN A 174 -6.14 -10.27 -4.95
C GLN A 174 -7.03 -11.17 -5.82
N ASP A 175 -7.86 -12.00 -5.17
CA ASP A 175 -8.86 -12.86 -5.82
C ASP A 175 -10.18 -12.13 -6.06
#